data_42b467ac9174bb5584de7c68c30d6b3b
#
_entry.id   42b467ac9174bb5584de7c68c30d6b3b
#
_cell.length_a   1.000
_cell.length_b   1.000
_cell.length_c   1.000
_cell.angle_alpha   90.00
_cell.angle_beta   90.00
_cell.angle_gamma   90.00
#
_symmetry.space_group_name_H-M   'P 1'
#
loop_
_entity.id
_entity.type
_entity.pdbx_description
1 polymer ?
#
loop_
_entity_poly.entity_id
_entity_poly.type
_entity_poly.pdbx_seq_one_letter_code
_entity_poly.pdbx_strand_id
1 'polypeptide(L)'
;MISLIKKTLSGLSKTRTKLSNLFAKFSGKSILDDSDIEELEETLLGADIGWELTESILEKMREPDKKEVSREERFQQCIQQYLSDVDQPRDLHKVILLVGINGTGKTTSVAKLGGYFSNAGESVSLVAADTYRAAAVEQIRIWATRLNLHLTANDKSADPASVAFDGVSNGITKNLDRIIVDTSGRVHTSANLMKELEKIYRVISKLTDEVDVLITIDANTGQNALQQAREFSQYIPLTGVILTKMDGTARGGIAIQIMKELNLPVYFMGVGEQVDDLVPFSLDSYIKSLILMETEAVNG
;
A
#
# COMPACT_ATOMS: atom_id res chain seq x y z
N MET A 1 18.64 -3.40 4.60
CA MET A 1 17.91 -4.58 4.09
C MET A 1 17.29 -5.41 5.23
N ILE A 2 18.04 -5.94 6.18
CA ILE A 2 17.53 -6.77 7.31
C ILE A 2 16.42 -6.08 8.13
N SER A 3 16.53 -4.78 8.40
CA SER A 3 15.49 -4.02 9.15
C SER A 3 14.16 -3.91 8.36
N LEU A 4 14.24 -3.78 7.04
CA LEU A 4 13.07 -3.69 6.17
C LEU A 4 12.29 -5.01 6.14
N ILE A 5 13.00 -6.13 5.94
CA ILE A 5 12.41 -7.48 5.96
C ILE A 5 11.73 -7.74 7.31
N LYS A 6 12.39 -7.39 8.43
CA LYS A 6 11.80 -7.56 9.77
C LYS A 6 10.50 -6.76 9.95
N LYS A 7 10.43 -5.53 9.44
CA LYS A 7 9.20 -4.71 9.52
C LYS A 7 8.08 -5.29 8.64
N THR A 8 8.39 -5.77 7.43
CA THR A 8 7.42 -6.46 6.56
C THR A 8 6.90 -7.73 7.24
N LEU A 9 7.80 -8.54 7.82
CA LEU A 9 7.46 -9.73 8.57
C LEU A 9 6.54 -9.43 9.75
N SER A 10 6.82 -8.39 10.53
CA SER A 10 5.96 -8.01 11.66
C SER A 10 4.58 -7.54 11.21
N GLY A 11 4.51 -6.79 10.09
CA GLY A 11 3.27 -6.33 9.50
C GLY A 11 2.35 -7.46 9.01
N LEU A 12 2.90 -8.58 8.57
CA LEU A 12 2.15 -9.74 8.08
C LEU A 12 2.00 -10.87 9.12
N SER A 13 2.36 -10.64 10.37
CA SER A 13 2.45 -11.69 11.39
C SER A 13 1.18 -12.54 11.54
N LYS A 14 0.00 -11.92 11.52
CA LYS A 14 -1.29 -12.63 11.67
C LYS A 14 -1.62 -13.52 10.48
N THR A 15 -1.41 -13.03 9.26
CA THR A 15 -1.61 -13.82 8.03
C THR A 15 -0.60 -14.95 7.96
N ARG A 16 0.68 -14.61 8.21
CA ARG A 16 1.77 -15.59 8.23
C ARG A 16 1.53 -16.72 9.21
N THR A 17 1.14 -16.42 10.46
CA THR A 17 0.93 -17.47 11.49
C THR A 17 -0.10 -18.50 11.01
N LYS A 18 -1.17 -18.08 10.35
CA LYS A 18 -2.16 -19.02 9.81
C LYS A 18 -1.58 -19.91 8.71
N LEU A 19 -0.93 -19.29 7.72
CA LEU A 19 -0.37 -20.02 6.58
C LEU A 19 0.79 -20.93 7.00
N SER A 20 1.75 -20.45 7.80
CA SER A 20 2.89 -21.26 8.23
C SER A 20 2.47 -22.46 9.11
N ASN A 21 1.47 -22.29 9.99
CA ASN A 21 0.93 -23.41 10.76
C ASN A 21 0.32 -24.47 9.85
N LEU A 22 -0.37 -24.06 8.80
CA LEU A 22 -0.96 -24.98 7.83
C LEU A 22 0.12 -25.72 7.03
N PHE A 23 1.12 -25.03 6.51
CA PHE A 23 2.24 -25.66 5.80
C PHE A 23 3.03 -26.61 6.72
N ALA A 24 3.19 -26.28 8.00
CA ALA A 24 3.82 -27.17 8.97
C ALA A 24 3.03 -28.49 9.17
N LYS A 25 1.69 -28.47 9.12
CA LYS A 25 0.87 -29.70 9.14
C LYS A 25 1.08 -30.58 7.89
N PHE A 26 1.38 -29.97 6.76
CA PHE A 26 1.62 -30.65 5.50
C PHE A 26 3.03 -31.24 5.40
N SER A 27 3.94 -30.84 6.29
CA SER A 27 5.30 -31.36 6.33
C SER A 27 5.33 -32.86 6.53
N GLY A 28 6.05 -33.56 5.66
CA GLY A 28 6.17 -35.02 5.68
C GLY A 28 5.03 -35.81 4.99
N LYS A 29 3.95 -35.14 4.55
CA LYS A 29 2.94 -35.78 3.72
C LYS A 29 3.41 -35.79 2.25
N SER A 30 3.42 -36.95 1.60
CA SER A 30 3.76 -37.04 0.16
C SER A 30 2.62 -36.47 -0.74
N ILE A 31 1.37 -36.71 -0.33
CA ILE A 31 0.16 -36.23 -1.02
C ILE A 31 -0.75 -35.64 0.05
N LEU A 32 -1.42 -34.52 -0.26
CA LEU A 32 -2.46 -33.93 0.57
C LEU A 32 -3.79 -34.64 0.29
N ASP A 33 -4.54 -34.94 1.33
CA ASP A 33 -5.88 -35.49 1.22
C ASP A 33 -6.92 -34.36 1.00
N ASP A 34 -8.18 -34.73 0.73
CA ASP A 34 -9.22 -33.76 0.46
C ASP A 34 -9.47 -32.81 1.63
N SER A 35 -9.33 -33.27 2.87
CA SER A 35 -9.47 -32.42 4.07
C SER A 35 -8.34 -31.39 4.19
N ASP A 36 -7.10 -31.75 3.82
CA ASP A 36 -5.97 -30.84 3.76
C ASP A 36 -6.20 -29.74 2.72
N ILE A 37 -6.75 -30.12 1.57
CA ILE A 37 -7.06 -29.20 0.47
C ILE A 37 -8.20 -28.22 0.85
N GLU A 38 -9.25 -28.71 1.51
CA GLU A 38 -10.33 -27.86 2.02
C GLU A 38 -9.81 -26.87 3.07
N GLU A 39 -8.97 -27.31 4.02
CA GLU A 39 -8.37 -26.41 5.03
C GLU A 39 -7.45 -25.36 4.38
N LEU A 40 -6.72 -25.73 3.33
CA LEU A 40 -5.89 -24.81 2.56
C LEU A 40 -6.75 -23.75 1.86
N GLU A 41 -7.81 -24.18 1.17
CA GLU A 41 -8.75 -23.29 0.48
C GLU A 41 -9.36 -22.25 1.44
N GLU A 42 -9.91 -22.71 2.56
CA GLU A 42 -10.48 -21.82 3.58
C GLU A 42 -9.45 -20.81 4.12
N THR A 43 -8.22 -21.27 4.34
CA THR A 43 -7.14 -20.42 4.86
C THR A 43 -6.72 -19.35 3.85
N LEU A 44 -6.59 -19.70 2.56
CA LEU A 44 -6.21 -18.80 1.48
C LEU A 44 -7.30 -17.74 1.23
N LEU A 45 -8.55 -18.17 1.12
CA LEU A 45 -9.69 -17.26 0.96
C LEU A 45 -9.86 -16.35 2.19
N GLY A 46 -9.70 -16.89 3.39
CA GLY A 46 -9.74 -16.13 4.64
C GLY A 46 -8.59 -15.13 4.80
N ALA A 47 -7.50 -15.30 4.04
CA ALA A 47 -6.39 -14.37 3.94
C ALA A 47 -6.57 -13.32 2.81
N ASP A 48 -7.71 -13.28 2.12
CA ASP A 48 -7.99 -12.43 0.95
C ASP A 48 -7.00 -12.65 -0.22
N ILE A 49 -6.56 -13.89 -0.46
CA ILE A 49 -5.66 -14.21 -1.60
C ILE A 49 -6.41 -14.16 -2.95
N GLY A 50 -7.72 -14.31 -2.92
CA GLY A 50 -8.55 -14.28 -4.13
C GLY A 50 -8.78 -15.68 -4.71
N TRP A 51 -9.97 -15.85 -5.31
CA TRP A 51 -10.44 -17.15 -5.79
C TRP A 51 -9.54 -17.74 -6.88
N GLU A 52 -9.26 -16.97 -7.92
CA GLU A 52 -8.50 -17.44 -9.10
C GLU A 52 -7.09 -17.94 -8.72
N LEU A 53 -6.38 -17.17 -7.89
CA LEU A 53 -5.06 -17.59 -7.40
C LEU A 53 -5.18 -18.77 -6.44
N THR A 54 -6.22 -18.82 -5.60
CA THR A 54 -6.47 -19.95 -4.70
C THR A 54 -6.63 -21.24 -5.49
N GLU A 55 -7.45 -21.27 -6.54
CA GLU A 55 -7.59 -22.47 -7.41
C GLU A 55 -6.24 -22.89 -8.01
N SER A 56 -5.47 -21.94 -8.55
CA SER A 56 -4.13 -22.24 -9.10
C SER A 56 -3.18 -22.84 -8.05
N ILE A 57 -3.22 -22.32 -6.81
CA ILE A 57 -2.43 -22.87 -5.72
C ILE A 57 -2.90 -24.28 -5.37
N LEU A 58 -4.22 -24.52 -5.22
CA LEU A 58 -4.77 -25.84 -4.89
C LEU A 58 -4.40 -26.91 -5.92
N GLU A 59 -4.45 -26.58 -7.22
CA GLU A 59 -4.00 -27.49 -8.27
C GLU A 59 -2.54 -27.90 -8.07
N LYS A 60 -1.66 -26.95 -7.82
CA LYS A 60 -0.23 -27.21 -7.58
C LYS A 60 0.03 -27.98 -6.30
N MET A 61 -0.79 -27.79 -5.27
CA MET A 61 -0.65 -28.50 -3.98
C MET A 61 -1.16 -29.94 -4.03
N ARG A 62 -2.04 -30.28 -4.98
CA ARG A 62 -2.47 -31.69 -5.24
C ARG A 62 -1.36 -32.54 -5.87
N GLU A 63 -0.37 -31.90 -6.53
CA GLU A 63 0.77 -32.64 -7.07
C GLU A 63 1.57 -33.27 -5.92
N PRO A 64 2.08 -34.52 -6.12
CA PRO A 64 2.94 -35.17 -5.14
C PRO A 64 4.13 -34.30 -4.75
N ASP A 65 4.55 -34.41 -3.47
CA ASP A 65 5.70 -33.66 -3.00
C ASP A 65 6.98 -34.16 -3.70
N LYS A 66 7.67 -33.24 -4.38
CA LYS A 66 8.93 -33.52 -5.07
C LYS A 66 10.07 -33.07 -4.18
N LYS A 67 11.09 -33.89 -4.01
CA LYS A 67 12.28 -33.55 -3.19
C LYS A 67 13.02 -32.28 -3.67
N GLU A 68 12.77 -31.83 -4.90
CA GLU A 68 13.46 -30.72 -5.55
C GLU A 68 12.82 -29.35 -5.31
N VAL A 69 11.49 -29.30 -5.03
CA VAL A 69 10.75 -28.04 -4.83
C VAL A 69 9.74 -28.23 -3.70
N SER A 70 9.90 -27.50 -2.62
CA SER A 70 9.01 -27.55 -1.46
C SER A 70 7.61 -26.99 -1.79
N ARG A 71 6.62 -27.26 -0.93
CA ARG A 71 5.28 -26.70 -1.07
C ARG A 71 5.27 -25.18 -0.91
N GLU A 72 6.10 -24.68 -0.02
CA GLU A 72 6.30 -23.25 0.19
C GLU A 72 6.86 -22.58 -1.06
N GLU A 73 7.81 -23.19 -1.74
CA GLU A 73 8.36 -22.69 -3.01
C GLU A 73 7.31 -22.72 -4.11
N ARG A 74 6.49 -23.78 -4.20
CA ARG A 74 5.37 -23.84 -5.18
C ARG A 74 4.35 -22.74 -4.93
N PHE A 75 4.01 -22.48 -3.67
CA PHE A 75 3.13 -21.38 -3.29
C PHE A 75 3.69 -20.04 -3.75
N GLN A 76 4.98 -19.78 -3.50
CA GLN A 76 5.66 -18.56 -3.93
C GLN A 76 5.65 -18.43 -5.45
N GLN A 77 5.96 -19.51 -6.18
CA GLN A 77 5.95 -19.55 -7.64
C GLN A 77 4.56 -19.26 -8.22
N CYS A 78 3.49 -19.79 -7.62
CA CYS A 78 2.12 -19.47 -8.04
C CYS A 78 1.82 -17.98 -7.95
N ILE A 79 2.19 -17.32 -6.83
CA ILE A 79 1.97 -15.88 -6.68
C ILE A 79 2.83 -15.08 -7.67
N GLN A 80 4.11 -15.43 -7.82
CA GLN A 80 5.01 -14.75 -8.76
C GLN A 80 4.50 -14.88 -10.21
N GLN A 81 4.05 -16.06 -10.60
CA GLN A 81 3.47 -16.28 -11.92
C GLN A 81 2.16 -15.52 -12.13
N TYR A 82 1.30 -15.49 -11.12
CA TYR A 82 0.02 -14.77 -11.15
C TYR A 82 0.20 -13.26 -11.32
N LEU A 83 1.26 -12.70 -10.74
CA LEU A 83 1.58 -11.27 -10.79
C LEU A 83 2.64 -10.91 -11.86
N SER A 84 2.99 -11.83 -12.74
CA SER A 84 4.09 -11.62 -13.71
C SER A 84 3.84 -10.52 -14.74
N ASP A 85 2.58 -10.18 -14.99
CA ASP A 85 2.11 -9.15 -15.91
C ASP A 85 1.78 -7.81 -15.23
N VAL A 86 1.92 -7.74 -13.90
CA VAL A 86 1.64 -6.51 -13.15
C VAL A 86 2.85 -5.59 -13.12
N ASP A 87 2.61 -4.30 -13.34
CA ASP A 87 3.64 -3.28 -13.27
C ASP A 87 4.32 -3.25 -11.90
N GLN A 88 5.66 -3.15 -11.92
CA GLN A 88 6.45 -3.01 -10.69
C GLN A 88 6.59 -1.54 -10.30
N PRO A 89 6.77 -1.23 -9.00
CA PRO A 89 7.04 0.13 -8.56
C PRO A 89 8.29 0.69 -9.26
N ARG A 90 8.16 1.89 -9.83
CA ARG A 90 9.25 2.72 -10.34
C ARG A 90 9.61 3.83 -9.35
N ASP A 91 10.63 4.59 -9.63
CA ASP A 91 10.89 5.81 -8.87
C ASP A 91 9.71 6.78 -9.00
N LEU A 92 9.26 7.30 -7.85
CA LEU A 92 8.15 8.24 -7.81
C LEU A 92 8.56 9.59 -8.41
N HIS A 93 7.62 10.24 -9.07
CA HIS A 93 7.77 11.60 -9.55
C HIS A 93 7.89 12.63 -8.41
N LYS A 94 8.26 13.85 -8.77
CA LYS A 94 8.46 14.96 -7.83
C LYS A 94 7.19 15.28 -7.02
N VAL A 95 6.02 15.27 -7.64
CA VAL A 95 4.74 15.53 -6.99
C VAL A 95 4.02 14.23 -6.69
N ILE A 96 3.62 14.04 -5.44
CA ILE A 96 2.89 12.87 -4.96
C ILE A 96 1.56 13.35 -4.37
N LEU A 97 0.45 13.04 -5.06
CA LEU A 97 -0.90 13.33 -4.62
C LEU A 97 -1.48 12.10 -3.91
N LEU A 98 -1.78 12.20 -2.61
CA LEU A 98 -2.41 11.13 -1.86
C LEU A 98 -3.92 11.27 -1.87
N VAL A 99 -4.60 10.20 -2.27
CA VAL A 99 -6.06 10.10 -2.33
C VAL A 99 -6.56 8.87 -1.56
N GLY A 100 -7.85 8.80 -1.29
CA GLY A 100 -8.50 7.69 -0.58
C GLY A 100 -9.61 8.18 0.34
N ILE A 101 -10.43 7.26 0.87
CA ILE A 101 -11.52 7.63 1.78
C ILE A 101 -11.03 7.99 3.18
N ASN A 102 -11.94 8.51 4.03
CA ASN A 102 -11.63 8.79 5.42
C ASN A 102 -11.24 7.51 6.18
N GLY A 103 -10.22 7.61 7.03
CA GLY A 103 -9.76 6.51 7.88
C GLY A 103 -8.74 5.57 7.22
N THR A 104 -8.45 5.71 5.91
CA THR A 104 -7.43 4.90 5.24
C THR A 104 -5.98 5.32 5.55
N GLY A 105 -5.77 6.34 6.36
CA GLY A 105 -4.42 6.75 6.79
C GLY A 105 -3.70 7.72 5.86
N LYS A 106 -4.41 8.48 4.99
CA LYS A 106 -3.80 9.48 4.09
C LYS A 106 -2.85 10.43 4.80
N THR A 107 -3.37 11.23 5.74
CA THR A 107 -2.59 12.24 6.48
C THR A 107 -1.38 11.62 7.19
N THR A 108 -1.54 10.43 7.77
CA THR A 108 -0.44 9.68 8.39
C THR A 108 0.57 9.22 7.33
N SER A 109 0.12 8.75 6.17
CA SER A 109 1.00 8.34 5.07
C SER A 109 1.76 9.52 4.48
N VAL A 110 1.13 10.70 4.36
CA VAL A 110 1.81 11.95 3.95
C VAL A 110 2.98 12.25 4.88
N ALA A 111 2.76 12.21 6.19
CA ALA A 111 3.80 12.47 7.18
C ALA A 111 4.93 11.43 7.12
N LYS A 112 4.58 10.14 6.99
CA LYS A 112 5.54 9.04 6.91
C LYS A 112 6.37 9.09 5.61
N LEU A 113 5.75 9.39 4.47
CA LEU A 113 6.46 9.62 3.20
C LEU A 113 7.42 10.81 3.32
N GLY A 114 6.96 11.91 3.96
CA GLY A 114 7.81 13.06 4.24
C GLY A 114 9.05 12.67 5.04
N GLY A 115 8.88 11.89 6.11
CA GLY A 115 9.99 11.34 6.89
C GLY A 115 10.88 10.40 6.10
N TYR A 116 10.29 9.50 5.30
CA TYR A 116 11.02 8.55 4.47
C TYR A 116 11.98 9.25 3.49
N PHE A 117 11.47 10.20 2.71
CA PHE A 117 12.29 10.93 1.72
C PHE A 117 13.30 11.87 2.40
N SER A 118 12.91 12.54 3.48
CA SER A 118 13.83 13.39 4.24
C SER A 118 14.99 12.59 4.84
N ASN A 119 14.74 11.39 5.36
CA ASN A 119 15.78 10.48 5.85
C ASN A 119 16.70 9.97 4.72
N ALA A 120 16.21 9.94 3.49
CA ALA A 120 17.02 9.64 2.30
C ALA A 120 17.86 10.86 1.83
N GLY A 121 17.74 12.02 2.49
CA GLY A 121 18.47 13.24 2.16
C GLY A 121 17.76 14.14 1.15
N GLU A 122 16.50 13.83 0.77
CA GLU A 122 15.72 14.63 -0.16
C GLU A 122 15.08 15.84 0.54
N SER A 123 14.98 16.96 -0.18
CA SER A 123 14.24 18.15 0.26
C SER A 123 12.74 17.96 0.01
N VAL A 124 11.94 18.06 1.09
CA VAL A 124 10.52 17.68 1.06
C VAL A 124 9.62 18.83 1.48
N SER A 125 8.49 19.01 0.77
CA SER A 125 7.38 19.86 1.18
C SER A 125 6.11 19.05 1.35
N LEU A 126 5.38 19.30 2.44
CA LEU A 126 4.02 18.82 2.66
C LEU A 126 3.02 19.91 2.29
N VAL A 127 1.91 19.51 1.66
CA VAL A 127 0.82 20.42 1.25
C VAL A 127 -0.48 19.93 1.88
N ALA A 128 -1.07 20.74 2.77
CA ALA A 128 -2.28 20.41 3.51
C ALA A 128 -3.53 20.86 2.72
N ALA A 129 -3.95 20.07 1.72
CA ALA A 129 -5.13 20.38 0.92
C ALA A 129 -6.44 19.76 1.46
N ASP A 130 -6.46 19.06 2.61
CA ASP A 130 -7.69 18.72 3.37
C ASP A 130 -8.17 19.93 4.20
N THR A 131 -8.55 20.99 3.51
CA THR A 131 -8.86 22.31 4.12
C THR A 131 -10.17 22.33 4.92
N TYR A 132 -11.02 21.32 4.74
CA TYR A 132 -12.29 21.23 5.46
C TYR A 132 -12.15 20.64 6.86
N ARG A 133 -11.00 20.06 7.16
CA ARG A 133 -10.72 19.41 8.44
C ARG A 133 -9.57 20.11 9.14
N ALA A 134 -9.90 21.10 9.98
CA ALA A 134 -8.90 21.83 10.77
C ALA A 134 -7.96 20.88 11.54
N ALA A 135 -8.49 19.77 12.08
CA ALA A 135 -7.68 18.77 12.75
C ALA A 135 -6.68 18.05 11.83
N ALA A 136 -6.99 17.85 10.54
CA ALA A 136 -6.06 17.25 9.58
C ALA A 136 -4.93 18.21 9.23
N VAL A 137 -5.25 19.49 8.99
CA VAL A 137 -4.25 20.55 8.77
C VAL A 137 -3.32 20.67 9.96
N GLU A 138 -3.86 20.69 11.17
CA GLU A 138 -3.06 20.77 12.39
C GLU A 138 -2.19 19.51 12.58
N GLN A 139 -2.71 18.34 12.29
CA GLN A 139 -1.93 17.10 12.34
C GLN A 139 -0.72 17.15 11.40
N ILE A 140 -0.90 17.61 10.16
CA ILE A 140 0.23 17.77 9.21
C ILE A 140 1.21 18.83 9.72
N ARG A 141 0.73 19.93 10.31
CA ARG A 141 1.58 20.97 10.88
C ARG A 141 2.48 20.42 11.99
N ILE A 142 1.92 19.62 12.90
CA ILE A 142 2.69 18.96 13.96
C ILE A 142 3.77 18.05 13.35
N TRP A 143 3.42 17.27 12.34
CA TRP A 143 4.38 16.39 11.67
C TRP A 143 5.46 17.16 10.91
N ALA A 144 5.10 18.19 10.16
CA ALA A 144 6.06 19.02 9.44
C ALA A 144 7.07 19.67 10.41
N THR A 145 6.59 20.18 11.53
CA THR A 145 7.45 20.75 12.58
C THR A 145 8.38 19.68 13.19
N ARG A 146 7.83 18.53 13.56
CA ARG A 146 8.60 17.44 14.17
C ARG A 146 9.70 16.91 13.25
N LEU A 147 9.42 16.83 11.94
CA LEU A 147 10.33 16.31 10.92
C LEU A 147 11.17 17.41 10.25
N ASN A 148 11.00 18.67 10.67
CA ASN A 148 11.65 19.83 10.06
C ASN A 148 11.45 19.93 8.54
N LEU A 149 10.21 19.71 8.08
CA LEU A 149 9.81 19.75 6.66
C LEU A 149 9.15 21.07 6.32
N HIS A 150 9.25 21.47 5.04
CA HIS A 150 8.45 22.58 4.52
C HIS A 150 6.96 22.22 4.57
N LEU A 151 6.12 23.20 4.93
CA LEU A 151 4.67 23.05 4.93
C LEU A 151 4.02 24.20 4.17
N THR A 152 3.13 23.84 3.23
CA THR A 152 2.15 24.77 2.68
C THR A 152 0.77 24.40 3.24
N ALA A 153 0.21 25.32 4.02
CA ALA A 153 -1.14 25.24 4.56
C ALA A 153 -1.79 26.62 4.49
N ASN A 154 -3.08 26.67 4.27
CA ASN A 154 -3.81 27.93 4.26
C ASN A 154 -5.05 27.83 5.16
N ASP A 155 -4.96 28.44 6.33
CA ASP A 155 -6.04 28.45 7.34
C ASP A 155 -7.24 29.30 6.91
N LYS A 156 -7.08 30.14 5.87
CA LYS A 156 -8.12 31.07 5.35
C LYS A 156 -8.79 30.60 4.06
N SER A 157 -8.24 29.61 3.38
CA SER A 157 -8.77 29.13 2.12
C SER A 157 -9.62 27.89 2.33
N ALA A 158 -10.87 27.98 1.88
CA ALA A 158 -11.76 26.82 1.83
C ALA A 158 -11.62 26.02 0.50
N ASP A 159 -10.78 26.46 -0.45
CA ASP A 159 -10.58 25.76 -1.73
C ASP A 159 -9.34 24.87 -1.72
N PRO A 160 -9.50 23.53 -1.60
CA PRO A 160 -8.41 22.58 -1.63
C PRO A 160 -7.50 22.68 -2.86
N ALA A 161 -8.09 22.96 -4.03
CA ALA A 161 -7.35 23.07 -5.29
C ALA A 161 -6.43 24.29 -5.33
N SER A 162 -6.81 25.41 -4.69
CA SER A 162 -5.96 26.59 -4.56
C SER A 162 -4.74 26.28 -3.67
N VAL A 163 -4.95 25.62 -2.52
CA VAL A 163 -3.86 25.23 -1.62
C VAL A 163 -2.90 24.26 -2.30
N ALA A 164 -3.43 23.29 -3.05
CA ALA A 164 -2.63 22.33 -3.80
C ALA A 164 -1.79 23.02 -4.88
N PHE A 165 -2.40 23.95 -5.65
CA PHE A 165 -1.70 24.72 -6.66
C PHE A 165 -0.57 25.57 -6.06
N ASP A 166 -0.86 26.32 -5.00
CA ASP A 166 0.13 27.19 -4.34
C ASP A 166 1.28 26.37 -3.75
N GLY A 167 0.97 25.23 -3.10
CA GLY A 167 1.95 24.33 -2.52
C GLY A 167 2.88 23.71 -3.55
N VAL A 168 2.31 23.21 -4.65
CA VAL A 168 3.09 22.59 -5.74
C VAL A 168 3.92 23.65 -6.46
N SER A 169 3.34 24.80 -6.80
CA SER A 169 4.06 25.92 -7.43
C SER A 169 5.23 26.41 -6.58
N ASN A 170 5.03 26.55 -5.26
CA ASN A 170 6.09 26.95 -4.34
C ASN A 170 7.21 25.88 -4.26
N GLY A 171 6.85 24.60 -4.19
CA GLY A 171 7.83 23.51 -4.16
C GLY A 171 8.66 23.41 -5.43
N ILE A 172 8.03 23.58 -6.61
CA ILE A 172 8.73 23.64 -7.90
C ILE A 172 9.68 24.85 -7.95
N THR A 173 9.19 26.03 -7.57
CA THR A 173 9.98 27.28 -7.58
C THR A 173 11.21 27.17 -6.66
N LYS A 174 11.09 26.48 -5.52
CA LYS A 174 12.19 26.23 -4.59
C LYS A 174 13.07 25.04 -5.01
N ASN A 175 12.77 24.41 -6.14
CA ASN A 175 13.46 23.22 -6.63
C ASN A 175 13.57 22.10 -5.59
N LEU A 176 12.49 21.86 -4.83
CA LEU A 176 12.43 20.75 -3.87
C LEU A 176 12.38 19.41 -4.60
N ASP A 177 12.91 18.37 -3.97
CA ASP A 177 12.95 17.02 -4.57
C ASP A 177 11.59 16.35 -4.53
N ARG A 178 10.83 16.54 -3.43
CA ARG A 178 9.49 15.95 -3.25
C ARG A 178 8.46 16.96 -2.75
N ILE A 179 7.27 16.88 -3.30
CA ILE A 179 6.10 17.68 -2.91
C ILE A 179 4.94 16.70 -2.67
N ILE A 180 4.52 16.54 -1.42
CA ILE A 180 3.52 15.55 -1.03
C ILE A 180 2.23 16.27 -0.63
N VAL A 181 1.14 15.97 -1.34
CA VAL A 181 -0.15 16.65 -1.19
C VAL A 181 -1.13 15.73 -0.46
N ASP A 182 -1.60 16.16 0.73
CA ASP A 182 -2.70 15.52 1.46
C ASP A 182 -4.04 16.02 0.97
N THR A 183 -4.98 15.12 0.74
CA THR A 183 -6.33 15.48 0.29
C THR A 183 -7.43 15.04 1.24
N SER A 184 -8.60 15.61 1.09
CA SER A 184 -9.82 15.17 1.77
C SER A 184 -10.20 13.73 1.37
N GLY A 185 -10.89 13.04 2.27
CA GLY A 185 -11.39 11.67 2.05
C GLY A 185 -12.86 11.48 2.39
N ARG A 186 -13.68 12.54 2.29
CA ARG A 186 -15.07 12.53 2.77
C ARG A 186 -15.96 11.57 1.98
N VAL A 187 -16.66 10.67 2.69
CA VAL A 187 -17.54 9.65 2.11
C VAL A 187 -18.97 10.18 1.86
N HIS A 188 -19.37 11.30 2.48
CA HIS A 188 -20.80 11.70 2.55
C HIS A 188 -21.42 12.19 1.23
N THR A 189 -20.61 12.40 0.18
CA THR A 189 -21.07 12.55 -1.20
C THR A 189 -19.89 12.17 -2.11
N SER A 190 -19.79 10.91 -2.49
CA SER A 190 -18.71 10.40 -3.34
C SER A 190 -18.50 11.28 -4.58
N ALA A 191 -19.57 11.70 -5.23
CA ALA A 191 -19.52 12.56 -6.42
C ALA A 191 -18.87 13.95 -6.18
N ASN A 192 -19.04 14.56 -5.01
CA ASN A 192 -18.41 15.86 -4.70
C ASN A 192 -16.94 15.68 -4.37
N LEU A 193 -16.57 14.61 -3.66
CA LEU A 193 -15.17 14.28 -3.41
C LEU A 193 -14.42 14.03 -4.73
N MET A 194 -14.99 13.23 -5.62
CA MET A 194 -14.37 12.90 -6.90
C MET A 194 -14.15 14.14 -7.77
N LYS A 195 -15.14 15.04 -7.85
CA LYS A 195 -14.99 16.33 -8.54
C LYS A 195 -13.92 17.25 -7.92
N GLU A 196 -13.80 17.23 -6.60
CA GLU A 196 -12.75 17.97 -5.88
C GLU A 196 -11.37 17.42 -6.22
N LEU A 197 -11.19 16.10 -6.15
CA LEU A 197 -9.93 15.43 -6.47
C LEU A 197 -9.54 15.62 -7.95
N GLU A 198 -10.52 15.51 -8.86
CA GLU A 198 -10.31 15.82 -10.28
C GLU A 198 -9.85 17.28 -10.48
N LYS A 199 -10.47 18.24 -9.75
CA LYS A 199 -10.08 19.66 -9.79
C LYS A 199 -8.65 19.84 -9.26
N ILE A 200 -8.29 19.20 -8.14
CA ILE A 200 -6.93 19.23 -7.56
C ILE A 200 -5.93 18.67 -8.57
N TYR A 201 -6.17 17.48 -9.09
CA TYR A 201 -5.29 16.86 -10.09
C TYR A 201 -5.10 17.76 -11.31
N ARG A 202 -6.19 18.29 -11.86
CA ARG A 202 -6.17 19.17 -13.04
C ARG A 202 -5.37 20.47 -12.83
N VAL A 203 -5.40 21.09 -11.64
CA VAL A 203 -4.62 22.30 -11.39
C VAL A 203 -3.14 21.99 -11.18
N ILE A 204 -2.80 20.85 -10.58
CA ILE A 204 -1.43 20.37 -10.43
C ILE A 204 -0.82 20.03 -11.80
N SER A 205 -1.56 19.32 -12.65
CA SER A 205 -1.10 18.90 -14.00
C SER A 205 -0.89 20.09 -14.96
N LYS A 206 -1.34 21.29 -14.61
CA LYS A 206 -0.97 22.52 -15.35
C LYS A 206 0.44 23.03 -15.00
N LEU A 207 0.98 22.61 -13.86
CA LEU A 207 2.30 23.03 -13.37
C LEU A 207 3.39 22.05 -13.79
N THR A 208 3.07 20.75 -13.86
CA THR A 208 4.01 19.67 -14.18
C THR A 208 3.28 18.40 -14.59
N ASP A 209 3.91 17.62 -15.48
CA ASP A 209 3.47 16.25 -15.82
C ASP A 209 4.06 15.21 -14.87
N GLU A 210 5.02 15.58 -14.01
CA GLU A 210 5.68 14.70 -13.03
C GLU A 210 4.82 14.55 -11.77
N VAL A 211 3.67 13.87 -11.90
CA VAL A 211 2.70 13.66 -10.82
C VAL A 211 2.40 12.18 -10.65
N ASP A 212 2.59 11.67 -9.46
CA ASP A 212 2.05 10.37 -9.04
C ASP A 212 0.81 10.55 -8.18
N VAL A 213 -0.22 9.77 -8.48
CA VAL A 213 -1.46 9.72 -7.71
C VAL A 213 -1.52 8.39 -6.98
N LEU A 214 -1.25 8.41 -5.69
CA LEU A 214 -1.23 7.21 -4.86
C LEU A 214 -2.52 7.12 -4.04
N ILE A 215 -3.23 5.99 -4.17
CA ILE A 215 -4.38 5.72 -3.32
C ILE A 215 -3.95 5.01 -2.04
N THR A 216 -4.43 5.51 -0.89
CA THR A 216 -4.24 4.81 0.39
C THR A 216 -5.39 3.85 0.64
N ILE A 217 -5.06 2.60 0.93
CA ILE A 217 -6.01 1.50 1.17
C ILE A 217 -5.73 0.89 2.53
N ASP A 218 -6.78 0.80 3.36
CA ASP A 218 -6.72 0.06 4.63
C ASP A 218 -6.86 -1.45 4.35
N ALA A 219 -5.83 -2.21 4.67
CA ALA A 219 -5.79 -3.66 4.44
C ALA A 219 -6.91 -4.44 5.15
N ASN A 220 -7.51 -3.87 6.23
CA ASN A 220 -8.61 -4.52 6.92
C ASN A 220 -9.95 -4.44 6.17
N THR A 221 -10.05 -3.59 5.14
CA THR A 221 -11.30 -3.40 4.39
C THR A 221 -11.58 -4.50 3.35
N GLY A 222 -10.58 -5.33 3.04
CA GLY A 222 -10.72 -6.47 2.13
C GLY A 222 -11.28 -6.06 0.75
N GLN A 223 -12.26 -6.80 0.24
CA GLN A 223 -12.88 -6.55 -1.08
C GLN A 223 -13.46 -5.15 -1.28
N ASN A 224 -13.88 -4.47 -0.21
CA ASN A 224 -14.36 -3.08 -0.31
C ASN A 224 -13.25 -2.13 -0.76
N ALA A 225 -11.98 -2.46 -0.49
CA ALA A 225 -10.83 -1.69 -0.95
C ALA A 225 -10.71 -1.66 -2.47
N LEU A 226 -10.93 -2.80 -3.12
CA LEU A 226 -10.91 -2.92 -4.59
C LEU A 226 -12.00 -2.07 -5.23
N GLN A 227 -13.23 -2.14 -4.69
CA GLN A 227 -14.33 -1.33 -5.19
C GLN A 227 -14.03 0.16 -5.07
N GLN A 228 -13.46 0.60 -3.94
CA GLN A 228 -13.05 2.00 -3.75
C GLN A 228 -12.01 2.43 -4.79
N ALA A 229 -10.94 1.65 -4.98
CA ALA A 229 -9.91 2.01 -5.92
C ALA A 229 -10.43 2.08 -7.36
N ARG A 230 -11.34 1.17 -7.76
CA ARG A 230 -12.03 1.22 -9.06
C ARG A 230 -12.88 2.49 -9.20
N GLU A 231 -13.56 2.93 -8.14
CA GLU A 231 -14.32 4.18 -8.16
C GLU A 231 -13.40 5.39 -8.36
N PHE A 232 -12.28 5.46 -7.62
CA PHE A 232 -11.30 6.55 -7.78
C PHE A 232 -10.69 6.59 -9.18
N SER A 233 -10.35 5.43 -9.77
CA SER A 233 -9.72 5.35 -11.10
C SER A 233 -10.60 5.87 -12.23
N GLN A 234 -11.92 5.98 -12.03
CA GLN A 234 -12.83 6.58 -13.02
C GLN A 234 -12.71 8.10 -13.11
N TYR A 235 -12.14 8.76 -12.11
CA TYR A 235 -12.07 10.22 -12.02
C TYR A 235 -10.65 10.79 -12.08
N ILE A 236 -9.67 10.02 -11.61
CA ILE A 236 -8.26 10.43 -11.56
C ILE A 236 -7.36 9.26 -11.97
N PRO A 237 -6.23 9.55 -12.66
CA PRO A 237 -5.30 8.52 -13.08
C PRO A 237 -4.48 8.03 -11.88
N LEU A 238 -4.92 6.96 -11.22
CA LEU A 238 -4.13 6.31 -10.17
C LEU A 238 -2.84 5.74 -10.77
N THR A 239 -1.71 5.97 -10.11
CA THR A 239 -0.40 5.44 -10.53
C THR A 239 0.16 4.39 -9.57
N GLY A 240 -0.47 4.22 -8.41
CA GLY A 240 -0.06 3.21 -7.44
C GLY A 240 -0.81 3.25 -6.13
N VAL A 241 -0.40 2.37 -5.23
CA VAL A 241 -1.08 2.09 -3.97
C VAL A 241 -0.14 2.21 -2.78
N ILE A 242 -0.65 2.74 -1.68
CA ILE A 242 -0.07 2.61 -0.34
C ILE A 242 -1.02 1.75 0.50
N LEU A 243 -0.57 0.58 0.91
CA LEU A 243 -1.32 -0.27 1.84
C LEU A 243 -1.05 0.16 3.27
N THR A 244 -2.10 0.37 4.05
CA THR A 244 -2.00 0.81 5.45
C THR A 244 -2.54 -0.24 6.39
N LYS A 245 -2.13 -0.18 7.67
CA LYS A 245 -2.62 -1.04 8.76
C LYS A 245 -2.37 -2.54 8.54
N MET A 246 -1.28 -2.87 7.87
CA MET A 246 -0.90 -4.25 7.60
C MET A 246 -0.63 -5.04 8.88
N ASP A 247 -0.14 -4.38 9.93
CA ASP A 247 0.14 -4.95 11.26
C ASP A 247 -1.12 -5.46 11.99
N GLY A 248 -2.27 -4.93 11.64
CA GLY A 248 -3.55 -5.33 12.23
C GLY A 248 -4.28 -6.45 11.52
N THR A 249 -3.91 -6.77 10.28
CA THR A 249 -4.73 -7.61 9.39
C THR A 249 -4.33 -9.09 9.39
N ALA A 250 -5.33 -9.97 9.30
CA ALA A 250 -5.18 -11.37 8.92
C ALA A 250 -5.47 -11.59 7.42
N ARG A 251 -5.65 -10.51 6.66
CA ARG A 251 -6.04 -10.48 5.24
C ARG A 251 -4.91 -9.94 4.36
N GLY A 252 -3.69 -10.38 4.66
CA GLY A 252 -2.49 -9.90 3.96
C GLY A 252 -2.49 -10.16 2.45
N GLY A 253 -3.26 -11.14 1.96
CA GLY A 253 -3.39 -11.45 0.54
C GLY A 253 -4.06 -10.35 -0.30
N ILE A 254 -4.74 -9.39 0.32
CA ILE A 254 -5.39 -8.28 -0.38
C ILE A 254 -4.45 -7.49 -1.30
N ALA A 255 -3.15 -7.41 -0.96
CA ALA A 255 -2.16 -6.76 -1.81
C ALA A 255 -2.07 -7.42 -3.19
N ILE A 256 -2.14 -8.76 -3.25
CA ILE A 256 -2.08 -9.53 -4.50
C ILE A 256 -3.28 -9.19 -5.37
N GLN A 257 -4.48 -9.18 -4.78
CA GLN A 257 -5.71 -8.86 -5.52
C GLN A 257 -5.70 -7.42 -6.04
N ILE A 258 -5.27 -6.45 -5.22
CA ILE A 258 -5.16 -5.04 -5.61
C ILE A 258 -4.23 -4.90 -6.81
N MET A 259 -3.03 -5.48 -6.73
CA MET A 259 -2.06 -5.43 -7.83
C MET A 259 -2.63 -6.05 -9.11
N LYS A 260 -3.22 -7.25 -9.02
CA LYS A 260 -3.74 -7.96 -10.19
C LYS A 260 -4.96 -7.30 -10.82
N GLU A 261 -5.97 -6.99 -10.00
CA GLU A 261 -7.27 -6.51 -10.50
C GLU A 261 -7.25 -5.06 -10.96
N LEU A 262 -6.37 -4.23 -10.38
CA LEU A 262 -6.26 -2.81 -10.72
C LEU A 262 -5.09 -2.53 -11.67
N ASN A 263 -4.21 -3.50 -11.87
CA ASN A 263 -2.93 -3.34 -12.56
C ASN A 263 -2.14 -2.13 -12.02
N LEU A 264 -2.12 -1.97 -10.68
CA LEU A 264 -1.45 -0.88 -9.99
C LEU A 264 -0.34 -1.44 -9.09
N PRO A 265 0.89 -0.89 -9.17
CA PRO A 265 1.96 -1.27 -8.26
C PRO A 265 1.66 -0.80 -6.83
N VAL A 266 2.02 -1.61 -5.85
CA VAL A 266 2.08 -1.19 -4.45
C VAL A 266 3.44 -0.56 -4.21
N TYR A 267 3.49 0.70 -3.78
CA TYR A 267 4.74 1.41 -3.49
C TYR A 267 5.19 1.24 -2.05
N PHE A 268 4.26 1.29 -1.10
CA PHE A 268 4.58 1.24 0.32
C PHE A 268 3.55 0.44 1.12
N MET A 269 4.02 -0.08 2.26
CA MET A 269 3.18 -0.70 3.28
C MET A 269 3.36 0.01 4.62
N GLY A 270 2.23 0.37 5.26
CA GLY A 270 2.18 0.84 6.64
C GLY A 270 2.05 -0.35 7.59
N VAL A 271 3.05 -0.56 8.43
CA VAL A 271 3.21 -1.72 9.30
C VAL A 271 3.23 -1.35 10.79
N GLY A 272 2.72 -0.19 11.15
CA GLY A 272 2.64 0.33 12.52
C GLY A 272 2.38 1.83 12.55
N GLU A 273 2.49 2.45 13.71
CA GLU A 273 2.11 3.84 13.95
C GLU A 273 3.29 4.84 13.89
N GLN A 274 4.54 4.38 13.98
CA GLN A 274 5.70 5.26 13.97
C GLN A 274 6.01 5.80 12.57
N VAL A 275 6.78 6.89 12.48
CA VAL A 275 7.17 7.53 11.21
C VAL A 275 7.88 6.55 10.28
N ASP A 276 8.75 5.73 10.83
CA ASP A 276 9.54 4.74 10.11
C ASP A 276 8.81 3.40 9.88
N ASP A 277 7.50 3.31 10.26
CA ASP A 277 6.65 2.15 9.97
C ASP A 277 5.92 2.27 8.62
N LEU A 278 6.47 3.03 7.70
CA LEU A 278 6.15 2.99 6.27
C LEU A 278 7.34 2.35 5.54
N VAL A 279 7.14 1.17 5.02
CA VAL A 279 8.21 0.41 4.35
C VAL A 279 7.96 0.36 2.85
N PRO A 280 9.01 0.53 2.00
CA PRO A 280 8.89 0.28 0.57
C PRO A 280 8.41 -1.15 0.32
N PHE A 281 7.50 -1.31 -0.63
CA PHE A 281 7.02 -2.62 -1.02
C PHE A 281 8.04 -3.34 -1.89
N SER A 282 8.27 -4.59 -1.59
CA SER A 282 9.03 -5.53 -2.41
C SER A 282 8.21 -6.81 -2.53
N LEU A 283 7.83 -7.16 -3.76
CA LEU A 283 7.02 -8.35 -4.01
C LEU A 283 7.68 -9.62 -3.45
N ASP A 284 8.98 -9.78 -3.68
CA ASP A 284 9.74 -10.94 -3.17
C ASP A 284 9.74 -11.00 -1.63
N SER A 285 10.01 -9.88 -0.97
CA SER A 285 9.96 -9.79 0.50
C SER A 285 8.56 -10.02 1.05
N TYR A 286 7.54 -9.52 0.35
CA TYR A 286 6.15 -9.69 0.73
C TYR A 286 5.71 -11.16 0.63
N ILE A 287 5.98 -11.84 -0.51
CA ILE A 287 5.64 -13.26 -0.71
C ILE A 287 6.33 -14.13 0.34
N LYS A 288 7.64 -13.92 0.57
CA LYS A 288 8.38 -14.62 1.63
C LYS A 288 7.75 -14.40 3.01
N SER A 289 7.31 -13.17 3.29
CA SER A 289 6.71 -12.81 4.58
C SER A 289 5.32 -13.42 4.83
N LEU A 290 4.65 -13.94 3.80
CA LEU A 290 3.37 -14.65 3.97
C LEU A 290 3.52 -16.02 4.63
N ILE A 291 4.65 -16.72 4.44
CA ILE A 291 4.82 -18.11 4.87
C ILE A 291 6.09 -18.39 5.68
N LEU A 292 7.20 -17.65 5.48
CA LEU A 292 8.47 -17.95 6.14
C LEU A 292 8.50 -17.47 7.60
N MET A 293 9.04 -18.30 8.49
CA MET A 293 9.32 -17.93 9.89
C MET A 293 10.46 -16.90 9.96
N GLU A 294 10.48 -16.05 11.01
CA GLU A 294 11.50 -14.99 11.17
C GLU A 294 12.95 -15.50 11.13
N THR A 295 13.18 -16.70 11.61
CA THR A 295 14.51 -17.34 11.65
C THR A 295 15.04 -17.72 10.27
N GLU A 296 14.18 -18.01 9.32
CA GLU A 296 14.55 -18.43 7.96
C GLU A 296 14.70 -17.25 7.01
N ALA A 297 13.92 -16.20 7.19
CA ALA A 297 13.94 -15.00 6.34
C ALA A 297 15.18 -14.10 6.53
N VAL A 298 15.95 -14.29 7.63
CA VAL A 298 17.13 -13.48 7.96
C VAL A 298 18.43 -14.16 7.53
N ASN A 299 18.39 -15.50 7.28
CA ASN A 299 19.56 -16.31 6.98
C ASN A 299 19.68 -16.72 5.49
N GLY A 300 18.75 -16.37 4.65
CA GLY A 300 18.76 -16.56 3.19
C GLY A 300 18.82 -15.22 2.45
#